data_30114e9fafafb69080e97bcc0f4b19a9
#
_entry.id   30114e9fafafb69080e97bcc0f4b19a9
#
_cell.length_a   1.000
_cell.length_b   1.000
_cell.length_c   1.000
_cell.angle_alpha   90.00
_cell.angle_beta   90.00
_cell.angle_gamma   90.00
#
_symmetry.space_group_name_H-M   'P 1'
#
loop_
_entity.id
_entity.type
_entity.pdbx_description
1 polymer ?
#
loop_
_entity_poly.entity_id
_entity_poly.type
_entity_poly.pdbx_seq_one_letter_code
_entity_poly.pdbx_strand_id
1 'polypeptide(L)'
;MLDIEIFNWLDERLSSCRYDLASSGVPKYSLKDIPVDVETLDLGYEEVRKRFTSKLSEMYGVNPENVIPVNGGSEAIYLAASFLKLNSSRTVIPLPEYEPVIRAPEFIGQDTIKVRTQDLNSVLKGGDSIMMTSPNNPEGTIKASGYLMDFIRSSNGSLKYVSETFSDFANWSSPRTIYRRDLGIIASGTLTKFYGLSDLRTGWIIADPDVIKEMKKIKDMINVKNSIYSLAAGTYALNNRDIFVSRARNLILGNRKIMSEFLEKAGITDSEKRLNSTTVFLRYNGMDDSITLASRIFQQKGILVTPGKYFGEDHAFRIGYTTDPKKLAEALDILQKFLKTNVTSIL
;
A
#
# COMPACT_ATOMS: atom_id res chain seq x y z
N MET A 1 -7.20 8.72 -22.20
CA MET A 1 -5.99 8.50 -21.40
C MET A 1 -6.42 7.86 -20.10
N LEU A 2 -5.75 6.79 -19.64
CA LEU A 2 -6.05 6.20 -18.33
C LEU A 2 -5.60 7.17 -17.25
N ASP A 3 -6.50 7.51 -16.33
CA ASP A 3 -6.25 8.41 -15.21
C ASP A 3 -6.22 7.60 -13.90
N ILE A 4 -5.53 8.10 -12.88
CA ILE A 4 -5.56 7.56 -11.52
C ILE A 4 -6.49 8.45 -10.70
N GLU A 5 -7.77 8.14 -10.74
CA GLU A 5 -8.86 8.97 -10.22
C GLU A 5 -8.75 9.20 -8.70
N ILE A 6 -8.21 8.24 -7.95
CA ILE A 6 -8.01 8.38 -6.50
C ILE A 6 -7.09 9.55 -6.14
N PHE A 7 -6.09 9.87 -6.97
CA PHE A 7 -5.20 11.01 -6.70
C PHE A 7 -5.92 12.33 -6.93
N ASN A 8 -6.67 12.46 -8.02
CA ASN A 8 -7.49 13.64 -8.29
C ASN A 8 -8.51 13.87 -7.16
N TRP A 9 -9.19 12.80 -6.72
CA TRP A 9 -10.11 12.88 -5.59
C TRP A 9 -9.48 13.44 -4.32
N LEU A 10 -8.27 13.00 -4.01
CA LEU A 10 -7.52 13.43 -2.82
C LEU A 10 -7.00 14.87 -2.98
N ASP A 11 -6.35 15.18 -4.11
CA ASP A 11 -5.71 16.47 -4.34
C ASP A 11 -6.71 17.63 -4.32
N GLU A 12 -7.92 17.42 -4.84
CA GLU A 12 -8.98 18.43 -4.83
C GLU A 12 -9.56 18.70 -3.43
N ARG A 13 -9.45 17.77 -2.46
CA ARG A 13 -10.23 17.81 -1.22
C ARG A 13 -9.42 17.84 0.07
N LEU A 14 -8.17 17.33 0.05
CA LEU A 14 -7.35 17.23 1.27
C LEU A 14 -7.10 18.57 1.96
N SER A 15 -6.90 19.65 1.20
CA SER A 15 -6.62 20.96 1.75
C SER A 15 -7.83 21.64 2.42
N SER A 16 -9.04 21.19 2.09
CA SER A 16 -10.32 21.81 2.54
C SER A 16 -11.15 20.92 3.46
N CYS A 17 -10.74 19.66 3.70
CA CYS A 17 -11.45 18.78 4.63
C CYS A 17 -11.23 19.21 6.09
N ARG A 18 -12.28 19.09 6.91
CA ARG A 18 -12.20 19.26 8.36
C ARG A 18 -11.58 18.01 9.02
N TYR A 19 -11.94 16.84 8.52
CA TYR A 19 -11.46 15.55 8.99
C TYR A 19 -10.94 14.70 7.84
N ASP A 20 -9.63 14.46 7.83
CA ASP A 20 -9.00 13.57 6.87
C ASP A 20 -9.09 12.12 7.36
N LEU A 21 -10.04 11.35 6.78
CA LEU A 21 -10.16 9.92 6.89
C LEU A 21 -9.86 9.20 5.56
N ALA A 22 -9.20 9.87 4.62
CA ALA A 22 -8.76 9.29 3.36
C ALA A 22 -7.27 8.94 3.35
N SER A 23 -6.44 9.67 4.09
CA SER A 23 -5.01 9.38 4.21
C SER A 23 -4.75 8.03 4.88
N SER A 24 -3.76 7.29 4.35
CA SER A 24 -3.45 5.92 4.77
C SER A 24 -2.04 5.73 5.35
N GLY A 25 -1.25 6.78 5.45
CA GLY A 25 0.08 6.78 6.08
C GLY A 25 0.06 7.52 7.42
N VAL A 26 0.98 7.20 8.34
CA VAL A 26 1.15 8.04 9.52
C VAL A 26 1.52 9.47 9.10
N PRO A 27 1.25 10.50 9.93
CA PRO A 27 1.63 11.87 9.63
C PRO A 27 3.09 11.99 9.22
N LYS A 28 3.42 12.98 8.40
CA LYS A 28 4.78 13.17 7.90
C LYS A 28 5.80 13.30 9.04
N TYR A 29 6.93 12.64 8.88
CA TYR A 29 8.11 12.86 9.71
C TYR A 29 8.90 14.03 9.14
N SER A 30 9.42 14.89 10.01
CA SER A 30 10.17 16.07 9.58
C SER A 30 11.54 15.68 9.01
N LEU A 31 11.80 16.04 7.76
CA LEU A 31 13.08 15.73 7.11
C LEU A 31 14.27 16.44 7.77
N LYS A 32 14.04 17.57 8.45
CA LYS A 32 15.07 18.28 9.25
C LYS A 32 15.59 17.44 10.43
N ASP A 33 14.80 16.47 10.90
CA ASP A 33 15.14 15.59 12.00
C ASP A 33 15.87 14.31 11.53
N ILE A 34 16.19 14.23 10.22
CA ILE A 34 16.98 13.15 9.62
C ILE A 34 18.38 13.70 9.33
N PRO A 35 19.39 13.32 10.12
CA PRO A 35 20.76 13.79 9.87
C PRO A 35 21.34 13.07 8.63
N VAL A 36 21.48 13.81 7.54
CA VAL A 36 22.25 13.41 6.37
C VAL A 36 23.38 14.41 6.22
N ASP A 37 24.59 13.99 6.56
CA ASP A 37 25.78 14.84 6.45
C ASP A 37 26.34 14.86 5.03
N VAL A 38 27.16 15.87 4.74
CA VAL A 38 27.81 16.04 3.45
C VAL A 38 28.82 14.91 3.20
N GLU A 39 29.52 14.45 4.23
CA GLU A 39 30.50 13.37 4.13
C GLU A 39 29.85 12.07 3.63
N THR A 40 28.63 11.76 4.11
CA THR A 40 27.85 10.63 3.59
C THR A 40 27.54 10.80 2.10
N LEU A 41 27.20 12.01 1.65
CA LEU A 41 26.89 12.26 0.24
C LEU A 41 28.17 12.23 -0.63
N ASP A 42 29.28 12.67 -0.11
CA ASP A 42 30.58 12.66 -0.79
C ASP A 42 31.15 11.25 -1.02
N LEU A 43 30.63 10.22 -0.34
CA LEU A 43 30.96 8.82 -0.65
C LEU A 43 30.57 8.40 -2.07
N GLY A 44 29.71 9.17 -2.71
CA GLY A 44 29.19 8.90 -4.05
C GLY A 44 28.03 7.89 -4.08
N TYR A 45 27.33 7.92 -5.19
CA TYR A 45 26.06 7.18 -5.36
C TYR A 45 26.17 5.68 -5.07
N GLU A 46 27.21 5.01 -5.58
CA GLU A 46 27.30 3.54 -5.48
C GLU A 46 27.49 3.07 -4.02
N GLU A 47 28.28 3.80 -3.24
CA GLU A 47 28.45 3.46 -1.82
C GLU A 47 27.18 3.73 -1.01
N VAL A 48 26.52 4.86 -1.22
CA VAL A 48 25.26 5.17 -0.54
C VAL A 48 24.15 4.18 -0.92
N ARG A 49 24.06 3.81 -2.21
CA ARG A 49 23.14 2.76 -2.67
C ARG A 49 23.45 1.41 -2.00
N LYS A 50 24.71 1.03 -1.92
CA LYS A 50 25.16 -0.21 -1.29
C LYS A 50 24.76 -0.25 0.20
N ARG A 51 24.95 0.84 0.94
CA ARG A 51 24.53 0.93 2.34
C ARG A 51 23.03 0.72 2.50
N PHE A 52 22.23 1.36 1.65
CA PHE A 52 20.76 1.21 1.64
C PHE A 52 20.34 -0.23 1.35
N THR A 53 20.88 -0.84 0.28
CA THR A 53 20.54 -2.22 -0.10
C THR A 53 21.03 -3.24 0.91
N SER A 54 22.23 -3.07 1.48
CA SER A 54 22.76 -3.95 2.54
C SER A 54 21.90 -3.91 3.79
N LYS A 55 21.40 -2.73 4.19
CA LYS A 55 20.49 -2.64 5.33
C LYS A 55 19.17 -3.35 5.09
N LEU A 56 18.59 -3.23 3.92
CA LEU A 56 17.38 -3.99 3.54
C LEU A 56 17.65 -5.49 3.51
N SER A 57 18.81 -5.90 2.99
CA SER A 57 19.20 -7.31 2.95
C SER A 57 19.30 -7.92 4.35
N GLU A 58 19.93 -7.20 5.28
CA GLU A 58 19.98 -7.58 6.69
C GLU A 58 18.57 -7.71 7.30
N MET A 59 17.73 -6.69 7.08
CA MET A 59 16.37 -6.64 7.66
C MET A 59 15.46 -7.76 7.18
N TYR A 60 15.58 -8.16 5.93
CA TYR A 60 14.68 -9.16 5.31
C TYR A 60 15.34 -10.54 5.17
N GLY A 61 16.60 -10.70 5.50
CA GLY A 61 17.32 -11.98 5.38
C GLY A 61 17.50 -12.43 3.94
N VAL A 62 17.80 -11.48 3.03
CA VAL A 62 18.03 -11.73 1.60
C VAL A 62 19.41 -11.24 1.19
N ASN A 63 19.91 -11.62 0.00
CA ASN A 63 21.17 -11.10 -0.50
C ASN A 63 21.00 -9.70 -1.11
N PRO A 64 22.04 -8.82 -1.13
CA PRO A 64 21.96 -7.49 -1.75
C PRO A 64 21.55 -7.51 -3.23
N GLU A 65 21.86 -8.57 -3.96
CA GLU A 65 21.48 -8.79 -5.36
C GLU A 65 19.98 -9.06 -5.56
N ASN A 66 19.26 -9.39 -4.47
CA ASN A 66 17.81 -9.52 -4.47
C ASN A 66 17.08 -8.17 -4.37
N VAL A 67 17.80 -7.05 -4.18
CA VAL A 67 17.20 -5.77 -3.83
C VAL A 67 17.54 -4.69 -4.87
N ILE A 68 16.51 -3.99 -5.36
CA ILE A 68 16.68 -2.79 -6.18
C ILE A 68 15.94 -1.60 -5.53
N PRO A 69 16.61 -0.46 -5.28
CA PRO A 69 15.96 0.76 -4.82
C PRO A 69 15.08 1.35 -5.90
N VAL A 70 13.92 1.91 -5.49
CA VAL A 70 12.96 2.58 -6.37
C VAL A 70 12.48 3.90 -5.78
N ASN A 71 11.89 4.79 -6.60
CA ASN A 71 11.34 6.07 -6.16
C ASN A 71 9.93 5.90 -5.59
N GLY A 72 9.84 5.18 -4.48
CA GLY A 72 8.59 4.86 -3.78
C GLY A 72 7.77 3.75 -4.44
N GLY A 73 6.60 3.49 -3.86
CA GLY A 73 5.74 2.39 -4.29
C GLY A 73 5.19 2.54 -5.72
N SER A 74 5.01 3.76 -6.21
CA SER A 74 4.49 3.99 -7.57
C SER A 74 5.46 3.49 -8.64
N GLU A 75 6.76 3.75 -8.49
CA GLU A 75 7.75 3.20 -9.41
C GLU A 75 7.85 1.67 -9.29
N ALA A 76 7.75 1.13 -8.07
CA ALA A 76 7.73 -0.33 -7.87
C ALA A 76 6.56 -0.99 -8.63
N ILE A 77 5.35 -0.42 -8.54
CA ILE A 77 4.16 -0.90 -9.25
C ILE A 77 4.39 -0.84 -10.76
N TYR A 78 4.90 0.28 -11.28
CA TYR A 78 5.13 0.46 -12.71
C TYR A 78 6.20 -0.51 -13.26
N LEU A 79 7.31 -0.66 -12.55
CA LEU A 79 8.38 -1.60 -12.93
C LEU A 79 7.89 -3.04 -12.91
N ALA A 80 7.12 -3.41 -11.87
CA ALA A 80 6.54 -4.74 -11.77
C ALA A 80 5.56 -5.00 -12.92
N ALA A 81 4.64 -4.09 -13.19
CA ALA A 81 3.69 -4.19 -14.30
C ALA A 81 4.44 -4.35 -15.64
N SER A 82 5.47 -3.52 -15.89
CA SER A 82 6.28 -3.58 -17.11
C SER A 82 7.02 -4.90 -17.25
N PHE A 83 7.59 -5.43 -16.17
CA PHE A 83 8.23 -6.73 -16.15
C PHE A 83 7.25 -7.86 -16.42
N LEU A 84 6.06 -7.82 -15.80
CA LEU A 84 5.02 -8.82 -16.00
C LEU A 84 4.49 -8.81 -17.44
N LYS A 85 4.34 -7.63 -18.05
CA LYS A 85 3.97 -7.50 -19.48
C LYS A 85 4.92 -8.25 -20.41
N LEU A 86 6.20 -8.27 -20.11
CA LEU A 86 7.22 -8.93 -20.92
C LEU A 86 7.32 -10.46 -20.64
N ASN A 87 6.79 -10.93 -19.51
CA ASN A 87 7.04 -12.27 -19.00
C ASN A 87 5.77 -13.07 -18.67
N SER A 88 4.57 -12.54 -18.95
CA SER A 88 3.30 -13.25 -18.74
C SER A 88 2.28 -12.94 -19.83
N SER A 89 1.33 -13.85 -20.02
CA SER A 89 0.27 -13.69 -21.03
C SER A 89 -0.71 -12.58 -20.65
N ARG A 90 -1.10 -12.54 -19.38
CA ARG A 90 -2.02 -11.53 -18.82
C ARG A 90 -1.80 -11.40 -17.32
N THR A 91 -2.35 -10.32 -16.74
CA THR A 91 -2.29 -10.06 -15.29
C THR A 91 -3.67 -10.23 -14.66
N VAL A 92 -3.77 -11.02 -13.61
CA VAL A 92 -4.99 -11.19 -12.79
C VAL A 92 -4.89 -10.32 -11.55
N ILE A 93 -5.93 -9.54 -11.26
CA ILE A 93 -6.00 -8.62 -10.13
C ILE A 93 -7.17 -9.02 -9.23
N PRO A 94 -6.91 -9.48 -7.99
CA PRO A 94 -7.94 -9.81 -7.03
C PRO A 94 -8.56 -8.54 -6.39
N LEU A 95 -9.81 -8.23 -6.71
CA LEU A 95 -10.54 -7.09 -6.17
C LEU A 95 -11.11 -7.36 -4.76
N PRO A 96 -11.31 -6.30 -3.93
CA PRO A 96 -10.92 -4.92 -4.17
C PRO A 96 -9.40 -4.73 -4.06
N GLU A 97 -8.85 -3.74 -4.82
CA GLU A 97 -7.42 -3.50 -4.86
C GLU A 97 -7.10 -2.00 -5.09
N TYR A 98 -5.90 -1.59 -4.74
CA TYR A 98 -5.41 -0.22 -4.89
C TYR A 98 -5.36 0.20 -6.36
N GLU A 99 -5.97 1.33 -6.70
CA GLU A 99 -6.15 1.76 -8.09
C GLU A 99 -4.86 1.76 -8.93
N PRO A 100 -3.70 2.25 -8.45
CA PRO A 100 -2.46 2.14 -9.22
C PRO A 100 -2.05 0.69 -9.54
N VAL A 101 -2.36 -0.29 -8.68
CA VAL A 101 -2.11 -1.72 -8.97
C VAL A 101 -3.07 -2.22 -10.04
N ILE A 102 -4.31 -1.73 -10.06
CA ILE A 102 -5.32 -2.06 -11.09
C ILE A 102 -4.92 -1.44 -12.43
N ARG A 103 -4.49 -0.17 -12.42
CA ARG A 103 -4.32 0.63 -13.64
C ARG A 103 -2.96 0.47 -14.31
N ALA A 104 -1.90 0.18 -13.56
CA ALA A 104 -0.57 0.11 -14.14
C ALA A 104 -0.43 -0.93 -15.26
N PRO A 105 -0.93 -2.18 -15.12
CA PRO A 105 -0.91 -3.16 -16.21
C PRO A 105 -1.74 -2.70 -17.41
N GLU A 106 -2.92 -2.10 -17.19
CA GLU A 106 -3.77 -1.57 -18.26
C GLU A 106 -3.05 -0.44 -19.02
N PHE A 107 -2.38 0.47 -18.29
CA PHE A 107 -1.65 1.60 -18.86
C PHE A 107 -0.55 1.18 -19.83
N ILE A 108 0.16 0.11 -19.52
CA ILE A 108 1.22 -0.44 -20.39
C ILE A 108 0.69 -1.42 -21.44
N GLY A 109 -0.63 -1.57 -21.56
CA GLY A 109 -1.26 -2.43 -22.57
C GLY A 109 -1.16 -3.92 -22.26
N GLN A 110 -1.07 -4.31 -20.98
CA GLN A 110 -1.18 -5.70 -20.54
C GLN A 110 -2.65 -6.13 -20.56
N ASP A 111 -2.92 -7.33 -21.08
CA ASP A 111 -4.23 -7.96 -20.89
C ASP A 111 -4.47 -8.20 -19.39
N THR A 112 -5.60 -7.73 -18.87
CA THR A 112 -5.86 -7.68 -17.45
C THR A 112 -7.24 -8.23 -17.12
N ILE A 113 -7.28 -9.15 -16.15
CA ILE A 113 -8.54 -9.70 -15.62
C ILE A 113 -8.68 -9.26 -14.16
N LYS A 114 -9.83 -8.67 -13.85
CA LYS A 114 -10.23 -8.30 -12.49
C LYS A 114 -11.22 -9.33 -11.98
N VAL A 115 -10.93 -9.92 -10.83
CA VAL A 115 -11.76 -10.97 -10.23
C VAL A 115 -11.97 -10.70 -8.75
N ARG A 116 -13.04 -11.22 -8.15
CA ARG A 116 -13.14 -11.23 -6.68
C ARG A 116 -12.05 -12.15 -6.12
N THR A 117 -11.47 -11.80 -4.98
CA THR A 117 -10.39 -12.58 -4.36
C THR A 117 -10.74 -14.07 -4.22
N GLN A 118 -12.00 -14.39 -3.89
CA GLN A 118 -12.49 -15.77 -3.74
C GLN A 118 -12.53 -16.57 -5.05
N ASP A 119 -12.64 -15.89 -6.19
CA ASP A 119 -12.75 -16.52 -7.52
C ASP A 119 -11.40 -16.65 -8.23
N LEU A 120 -10.31 -16.25 -7.58
CA LEU A 120 -8.97 -16.20 -8.15
C LEU A 120 -8.51 -17.56 -8.72
N ASN A 121 -8.75 -18.64 -7.96
CA ASN A 121 -8.34 -20.00 -8.38
C ASN A 121 -9.06 -20.51 -9.63
N SER A 122 -10.30 -20.10 -9.85
CA SER A 122 -11.10 -20.57 -11.00
C SER A 122 -10.71 -19.86 -12.30
N VAL A 123 -10.06 -18.72 -12.20
CA VAL A 123 -9.74 -17.84 -13.34
C VAL A 123 -8.28 -17.95 -13.77
N LEU A 124 -7.36 -18.19 -12.84
CA LEU A 124 -5.92 -18.23 -13.11
C LEU A 124 -5.53 -19.41 -14.00
N LYS A 125 -4.76 -19.12 -15.05
CA LYS A 125 -4.23 -20.12 -16.00
C LYS A 125 -2.71 -20.11 -16.01
N GLY A 126 -2.12 -21.18 -16.54
CA GLY A 126 -0.66 -21.23 -16.77
C GLY A 126 -0.22 -20.05 -17.66
N GLY A 127 0.87 -19.38 -17.27
CA GLY A 127 1.37 -18.18 -17.95
C GLY A 127 0.77 -16.86 -17.49
N ASP A 128 -0.24 -16.87 -16.61
CA ASP A 128 -0.78 -15.67 -15.99
C ASP A 128 0.17 -15.13 -14.91
N SER A 129 0.08 -13.83 -14.64
CA SER A 129 0.69 -13.19 -13.47
C SER A 129 -0.39 -12.60 -12.54
N ILE A 130 0.02 -12.24 -11.34
CA ILE A 130 -0.88 -11.63 -10.34
C ILE A 130 -0.26 -10.33 -9.86
N MET A 131 -1.09 -9.31 -9.66
CA MET A 131 -0.68 -8.08 -8.95
C MET A 131 -1.64 -7.78 -7.81
N MET A 132 -1.11 -7.52 -6.59
CA MET A 132 -1.92 -7.22 -5.42
C MET A 132 -1.14 -6.50 -4.32
N THR A 133 -1.86 -6.02 -3.30
CA THR A 133 -1.30 -5.48 -2.05
C THR A 133 -1.55 -6.45 -0.88
N SER A 134 -0.57 -6.59 0.04
CA SER A 134 -0.73 -7.36 1.28
C SER A 134 0.17 -6.77 2.40
N PRO A 135 -0.38 -6.24 3.52
CA PRO A 135 -1.82 -6.06 3.79
C PRO A 135 -2.56 -5.31 2.70
N ASN A 136 -3.81 -5.71 2.46
CA ASN A 136 -4.59 -5.19 1.35
C ASN A 136 -4.98 -3.72 1.54
N ASN A 137 -4.88 -2.96 0.50
CA ASN A 137 -5.48 -1.64 0.37
C ASN A 137 -6.62 -1.75 -0.65
N PRO A 138 -7.90 -1.68 -0.23
CA PRO A 138 -8.39 -0.88 0.90
C PRO A 138 -8.75 -1.65 2.19
N GLU A 139 -8.83 -2.97 2.20
CA GLU A 139 -9.49 -3.75 3.27
C GLU A 139 -8.72 -3.78 4.60
N GLY A 140 -7.42 -3.50 4.60
CA GLY A 140 -6.59 -3.64 5.80
C GLY A 140 -6.29 -5.08 6.20
N THR A 141 -6.74 -6.07 5.44
CA THR A 141 -6.58 -7.49 5.70
C THR A 141 -5.25 -8.03 5.17
N ILE A 142 -4.72 -9.09 5.78
CA ILE A 142 -3.55 -9.78 5.25
C ILE A 142 -4.03 -10.84 4.25
N LYS A 143 -4.12 -10.47 2.98
CA LYS A 143 -4.50 -11.41 1.91
C LYS A 143 -3.50 -12.57 1.77
N ALA A 144 -2.23 -12.32 2.05
CA ALA A 144 -1.16 -13.31 1.95
C ALA A 144 -1.08 -14.30 3.13
N SER A 145 -2.10 -14.43 3.97
CA SER A 145 -2.18 -15.42 5.05
C SER A 145 -3.04 -16.62 4.64
N GLY A 146 -2.62 -17.83 5.02
CA GLY A 146 -3.38 -19.06 4.79
C GLY A 146 -3.63 -19.33 3.30
N TYR A 147 -4.89 -19.37 2.89
CA TYR A 147 -5.34 -19.75 1.54
C TYR A 147 -4.58 -19.07 0.40
N LEU A 148 -4.25 -17.77 0.50
CA LEU A 148 -3.51 -17.09 -0.56
C LEU A 148 -2.03 -17.53 -0.61
N MET A 149 -1.42 -17.85 0.55
CA MET A 149 -0.07 -18.44 0.55
C MET A 149 -0.05 -19.85 -0.04
N ASP A 150 -1.06 -20.64 0.24
CA ASP A 150 -1.19 -21.98 -0.35
C ASP A 150 -1.43 -21.85 -1.86
N PHE A 151 -2.24 -20.88 -2.26
CA PHE A 151 -2.42 -20.54 -3.67
C PHE A 151 -1.13 -20.03 -4.33
N ILE A 152 -0.38 -19.12 -3.71
CA ILE A 152 0.91 -18.63 -4.22
C ILE A 152 1.90 -19.80 -4.40
N ARG A 153 1.90 -20.77 -3.49
CA ARG A 153 2.73 -21.99 -3.58
C ARG A 153 2.26 -22.96 -4.65
N SER A 154 0.95 -23.12 -4.79
CA SER A 154 0.37 -24.06 -5.77
C SER A 154 0.36 -23.53 -7.20
N SER A 155 0.37 -22.21 -7.40
CA SER A 155 0.44 -21.56 -8.72
C SER A 155 1.87 -21.58 -9.29
N ASN A 156 2.45 -22.78 -9.42
CA ASN A 156 3.82 -22.98 -9.88
C ASN A 156 4.01 -22.39 -11.29
N GLY A 157 5.04 -21.56 -11.47
CA GLY A 157 5.35 -20.91 -12.75
C GLY A 157 4.68 -19.56 -13.00
N SER A 158 3.75 -19.10 -12.16
CA SER A 158 3.17 -17.75 -12.27
C SER A 158 4.03 -16.72 -11.56
N LEU A 159 4.21 -15.54 -12.16
CA LEU A 159 4.84 -14.38 -11.53
C LEU A 159 3.83 -13.63 -10.65
N LYS A 160 4.26 -13.20 -9.47
CA LYS A 160 3.38 -12.53 -8.50
C LYS A 160 4.02 -11.27 -7.98
N TYR A 161 3.40 -10.12 -8.26
CA TYR A 161 3.77 -8.87 -7.61
C TYR A 161 2.92 -8.65 -6.36
N VAL A 162 3.57 -8.41 -5.23
CA VAL A 162 2.93 -8.10 -3.96
C VAL A 162 3.51 -6.83 -3.38
N SER A 163 2.69 -5.77 -3.30
CA SER A 163 3.09 -4.57 -2.58
C SER A 163 2.88 -4.76 -1.08
N GLU A 164 3.97 -4.69 -0.32
CA GLU A 164 4.00 -4.83 1.13
C GLU A 164 4.04 -3.48 1.87
N THR A 165 3.54 -2.43 1.23
CA THR A 165 3.59 -1.04 1.74
C THR A 165 3.06 -0.90 3.17
N PHE A 166 2.16 -1.77 3.60
CA PHE A 166 1.56 -1.76 4.95
C PHE A 166 2.07 -2.87 5.87
N SER A 167 3.04 -3.66 5.45
CA SER A 167 3.53 -4.85 6.20
C SER A 167 4.06 -4.50 7.58
N ASP A 168 4.75 -3.37 7.74
CA ASP A 168 5.28 -2.92 9.04
C ASP A 168 4.19 -2.64 10.08
N PHE A 169 2.96 -2.29 9.68
CA PHE A 169 1.83 -2.09 10.61
C PHE A 169 1.28 -3.41 11.18
N ALA A 170 1.53 -4.52 10.52
CA ALA A 170 1.20 -5.85 11.01
C ALA A 170 2.38 -6.51 11.75
N ASN A 171 3.62 -6.06 11.50
CA ASN A 171 4.86 -6.68 11.97
C ASN A 171 5.76 -5.66 12.70
N TRP A 172 5.30 -5.14 13.85
CA TRP A 172 5.99 -4.07 14.58
C TRP A 172 7.42 -4.41 15.00
N SER A 173 7.63 -5.61 15.57
CA SER A 173 8.90 -6.01 16.17
C SER A 173 9.94 -6.50 15.17
N SER A 174 9.50 -7.04 14.03
CA SER A 174 10.41 -7.61 13.03
C SER A 174 9.83 -7.40 11.63
N PRO A 175 10.52 -6.66 10.76
CA PRO A 175 10.09 -6.53 9.38
C PRO A 175 10.07 -7.90 8.70
N ARG A 176 9.08 -8.12 7.85
CA ARG A 176 8.90 -9.38 7.13
C ARG A 176 8.59 -9.10 5.67
N THR A 177 9.00 -10.01 4.80
CA THR A 177 8.62 -10.02 3.40
C THR A 177 7.99 -11.36 3.03
N ILE A 178 7.04 -11.32 2.10
CA ILE A 178 6.46 -12.50 1.48
C ILE A 178 7.43 -13.16 0.50
N TYR A 179 8.45 -12.42 0.05
CA TYR A 179 9.45 -12.96 -0.87
C TYR A 179 9.96 -14.33 -0.40
N ARG A 180 9.99 -15.28 -1.31
CA ARG A 180 10.64 -16.58 -1.17
C ARG A 180 11.27 -16.92 -2.50
N ARG A 181 12.51 -17.39 -2.43
CA ARG A 181 13.28 -17.77 -3.60
C ARG A 181 12.49 -18.81 -4.43
N ASP A 182 12.64 -18.72 -5.73
CA ASP A 182 12.09 -19.66 -6.72
C ASP A 182 10.55 -19.80 -6.75
N LEU A 183 9.82 -18.89 -6.06
CA LEU A 183 8.35 -18.84 -6.13
C LEU A 183 7.80 -17.78 -7.09
N GLY A 184 8.65 -17.13 -7.87
CA GLY A 184 8.24 -16.06 -8.80
C GLY A 184 7.61 -14.85 -8.10
N ILE A 185 8.01 -14.56 -6.85
CA ILE A 185 7.49 -13.46 -6.06
C ILE A 185 8.36 -12.20 -6.25
N ILE A 186 7.70 -11.10 -6.58
CA ILE A 186 8.24 -9.76 -6.65
C ILE A 186 7.58 -8.97 -5.52
N ALA A 187 8.26 -8.76 -4.41
CA ALA A 187 7.76 -8.01 -3.27
C ALA A 187 8.26 -6.57 -3.32
N SER A 188 7.48 -5.60 -2.85
CA SER A 188 7.94 -4.22 -2.74
C SER A 188 7.57 -3.58 -1.42
N GLY A 189 8.44 -2.71 -0.90
CA GLY A 189 8.22 -1.92 0.29
C GLY A 189 8.56 -0.44 0.07
N THR A 190 8.16 0.42 1.01
CA THR A 190 8.40 1.86 0.91
C THR A 190 8.46 2.55 2.27
N LEU A 191 9.20 3.63 2.37
CA LEU A 191 9.23 4.49 3.55
C LEU A 191 8.03 5.46 3.65
N THR A 192 7.10 5.42 2.69
CA THR A 192 6.02 6.41 2.57
C THR A 192 5.00 6.32 3.71
N LYS A 193 4.52 5.12 4.06
CA LYS A 193 3.32 4.96 4.91
C LYS A 193 3.66 4.79 6.37
N PHE A 194 4.45 3.78 6.71
CA PHE A 194 4.82 3.46 8.08
C PHE A 194 5.81 4.47 8.68
N TYR A 195 6.81 4.87 7.90
CA TYR A 195 7.83 5.80 8.34
C TYR A 195 7.37 7.27 8.28
N GLY A 196 6.32 7.57 7.51
CA GLY A 196 5.86 8.94 7.30
C GLY A 196 6.82 9.78 6.45
N LEU A 197 7.63 9.14 5.60
CA LEU A 197 8.67 9.74 4.76
C LEU A 197 8.25 9.81 3.30
N SER A 198 7.00 10.24 3.06
CA SER A 198 6.43 10.32 1.70
C SER A 198 7.25 11.17 0.74
N ASP A 199 7.84 12.25 1.23
CA ASP A 199 8.52 13.24 0.40
C ASP A 199 9.92 12.77 -0.05
N LEU A 200 10.52 11.77 0.62
CA LEU A 200 11.76 11.15 0.17
C LEU A 200 11.62 10.33 -1.11
N ARG A 201 10.40 9.92 -1.45
CA ARG A 201 10.17 9.04 -2.61
C ARG A 201 11.08 7.81 -2.60
N THR A 202 11.19 7.11 -1.48
CA THR A 202 12.10 5.97 -1.29
C THR A 202 11.33 4.70 -1.06
N GLY A 203 11.69 3.66 -1.81
CA GLY A 203 11.17 2.30 -1.71
C GLY A 203 12.16 1.29 -2.28
N TRP A 204 11.75 0.05 -2.34
CA TRP A 204 12.56 -1.07 -2.85
C TRP A 204 11.66 -2.16 -3.44
N ILE A 205 12.28 -2.97 -4.31
CA ILE A 205 11.73 -4.25 -4.76
C ILE A 205 12.69 -5.34 -4.27
N ILE A 206 12.12 -6.48 -3.85
CA ILE A 206 12.83 -7.70 -3.51
C ILE A 206 12.32 -8.80 -4.44
N ALA A 207 13.22 -9.43 -5.18
CA ALA A 207 12.92 -10.52 -6.10
C ALA A 207 14.16 -11.41 -6.33
N ASP A 208 14.03 -12.45 -7.13
CA ASP A 208 15.16 -13.26 -7.55
C ASP A 208 16.16 -12.42 -8.35
N PRO A 209 17.48 -12.67 -8.25
CA PRO A 209 18.52 -11.82 -8.86
C PRO A 209 18.34 -11.60 -10.36
N ASP A 210 17.91 -12.62 -11.09
CA ASP A 210 17.65 -12.49 -12.54
C ASP A 210 16.49 -11.55 -12.83
N VAL A 211 15.43 -11.61 -12.01
CA VAL A 211 14.29 -10.66 -12.08
C VAL A 211 14.77 -9.23 -11.80
N ILE A 212 15.57 -9.03 -10.76
CA ILE A 212 16.15 -7.71 -10.41
C ILE A 212 16.99 -7.16 -11.57
N LYS A 213 17.81 -8.02 -12.21
CA LYS A 213 18.64 -7.64 -13.36
C LYS A 213 17.79 -7.15 -14.54
N GLU A 214 16.69 -7.85 -14.85
CA GLU A 214 15.78 -7.42 -15.92
C GLU A 214 15.01 -6.16 -15.54
N MET A 215 14.52 -6.06 -14.31
CA MET A 215 13.85 -4.85 -13.83
C MET A 215 14.77 -3.62 -13.84
N LYS A 216 16.06 -3.82 -13.58
CA LYS A 216 17.03 -2.73 -13.68
C LYS A 216 17.10 -2.17 -15.10
N LYS A 217 17.05 -2.99 -16.14
CA LYS A 217 17.03 -2.51 -17.53
C LYS A 217 15.79 -1.65 -17.81
N ILE A 218 14.63 -2.06 -17.30
CA ILE A 218 13.38 -1.27 -17.42
C ILE A 218 13.53 0.05 -16.65
N LYS A 219 14.06 -0.01 -15.42
CA LYS A 219 14.30 1.17 -14.58
C LYS A 219 15.22 2.19 -15.28
N ASP A 220 16.27 1.71 -15.93
CA ASP A 220 17.23 2.57 -16.63
C ASP A 220 16.61 3.36 -17.79
N MET A 221 15.46 2.91 -18.33
CA MET A 221 14.68 3.64 -19.33
C MET A 221 13.85 4.79 -18.74
N ILE A 222 13.59 4.76 -17.42
CA ILE A 222 12.72 5.75 -16.73
C ILE A 222 13.58 6.71 -15.93
N ASN A 223 14.42 6.15 -15.05
CA ASN A 223 15.41 6.89 -14.28
C ASN A 223 16.58 5.96 -13.94
N VAL A 224 17.77 6.43 -14.18
CA VAL A 224 19.01 5.65 -14.01
C VAL A 224 19.34 5.46 -12.53
N LYS A 225 19.07 6.48 -11.71
CA LYS A 225 19.50 6.55 -10.30
C LYS A 225 18.41 7.17 -9.44
N ASN A 226 18.32 6.71 -8.18
CA ASN A 226 17.54 7.40 -7.15
C ASN A 226 18.31 8.65 -6.67
N SER A 227 17.63 9.57 -6.01
CA SER A 227 18.29 10.66 -5.29
C SER A 227 19.24 10.08 -4.24
N ILE A 228 20.51 10.50 -4.25
CA ILE A 228 21.51 10.09 -3.25
C ILE A 228 21.08 10.50 -1.83
N TYR A 229 20.50 11.72 -1.69
CA TYR A 229 19.95 12.19 -0.42
C TYR A 229 18.83 11.29 0.07
N SER A 230 17.90 10.88 -0.81
CA SER A 230 16.79 10.01 -0.46
C SER A 230 17.27 8.62 0.01
N LEU A 231 18.32 8.07 -0.61
CA LEU A 231 18.91 6.80 -0.17
C LEU A 231 19.64 6.94 1.17
N ALA A 232 20.39 8.01 1.38
CA ALA A 232 21.08 8.28 2.65
C ALA A 232 20.08 8.47 3.80
N ALA A 233 19.07 9.31 3.60
CA ALA A 233 17.98 9.53 4.57
C ALA A 233 17.18 8.25 4.82
N GLY A 234 16.96 7.46 3.77
CA GLY A 234 16.32 6.14 3.87
C GLY A 234 17.15 5.17 4.70
N THR A 235 18.45 5.12 4.51
CA THR A 235 19.37 4.30 5.30
C THR A 235 19.31 4.70 6.78
N TYR A 236 19.33 5.99 7.08
CA TYR A 236 19.14 6.47 8.45
C TYR A 236 17.83 5.96 9.06
N ALA A 237 16.71 6.11 8.34
CA ALA A 237 15.42 5.67 8.82
C ALA A 237 15.36 4.16 9.10
N LEU A 238 15.96 3.35 8.23
CA LEU A 238 16.03 1.90 8.40
C LEU A 238 16.94 1.49 9.58
N ASN A 239 18.06 2.18 9.78
CA ASN A 239 18.96 1.95 10.92
C ASN A 239 18.33 2.36 12.27
N ASN A 240 17.47 3.37 12.26
CA ASN A 240 16.79 3.90 13.45
C ASN A 240 15.30 3.51 13.46
N ARG A 241 14.98 2.32 12.98
CA ARG A 241 13.60 1.83 12.81
C ARG A 241 12.76 1.96 14.09
N ASP A 242 13.36 1.76 15.26
CA ASP A 242 12.66 1.82 16.55
C ASP A 242 12.02 3.18 16.84
N ILE A 243 12.61 4.28 16.37
CA ILE A 243 12.03 5.63 16.45
C ILE A 243 10.70 5.67 15.70
N PHE A 244 10.68 5.14 14.49
CA PHE A 244 9.49 5.12 13.62
C PHE A 244 8.45 4.12 14.12
N VAL A 245 8.88 2.95 14.62
CA VAL A 245 8.01 1.96 15.26
C VAL A 245 7.31 2.58 16.47
N SER A 246 8.04 3.21 17.39
CA SER A 246 7.47 3.83 18.59
C SER A 246 6.45 4.90 18.21
N ARG A 247 6.78 5.76 17.24
CA ARG A 247 5.90 6.82 16.75
C ARG A 247 4.62 6.26 16.11
N ALA A 248 4.76 5.34 15.19
CA ALA A 248 3.62 4.73 14.50
C ALA A 248 2.74 3.93 15.49
N ARG A 249 3.35 3.16 16.38
CA ARG A 249 2.67 2.33 17.36
C ARG A 249 1.84 3.16 18.34
N ASN A 250 2.41 4.25 18.87
CA ASN A 250 1.71 5.14 19.81
C ASN A 250 0.43 5.73 19.19
N LEU A 251 0.46 6.09 17.91
CA LEU A 251 -0.71 6.59 17.21
C LEU A 251 -1.71 5.46 16.87
N ILE A 252 -1.22 4.40 16.24
CA ILE A 252 -2.10 3.40 15.61
C ILE A 252 -2.76 2.49 16.63
N LEU A 253 -2.14 2.13 17.76
CA LEU A 253 -2.79 1.26 18.74
C LEU A 253 -4.00 1.94 19.38
N GLY A 254 -3.90 3.23 19.72
CA GLY A 254 -5.04 4.01 20.20
C GLY A 254 -6.15 4.11 19.15
N ASN A 255 -5.78 4.41 17.91
CA ASN A 255 -6.72 4.55 16.81
C ASN A 255 -7.39 3.22 16.42
N ARG A 256 -6.69 2.08 16.54
CA ARG A 256 -7.28 0.74 16.34
C ARG A 256 -8.42 0.48 17.32
N LYS A 257 -8.26 0.86 18.59
CA LYS A 257 -9.32 0.71 19.60
C LYS A 257 -10.54 1.55 19.21
N ILE A 258 -10.35 2.82 18.88
CA ILE A 258 -11.44 3.73 18.43
C ILE A 258 -12.15 3.16 17.19
N MET A 259 -11.38 2.65 16.23
CA MET A 259 -11.93 2.06 15.00
C MET A 259 -12.68 0.75 15.30
N SER A 260 -12.15 -0.13 16.18
CA SER A 260 -12.85 -1.36 16.57
C SER A 260 -14.22 -1.06 17.20
N GLU A 261 -14.28 -0.10 18.14
CA GLU A 261 -15.53 0.33 18.75
C GLU A 261 -16.54 0.89 17.72
N PHE A 262 -16.04 1.62 16.72
CA PHE A 262 -16.88 2.11 15.62
C PHE A 262 -17.43 0.95 14.77
N LEU A 263 -16.59 -0.02 14.40
CA LEU A 263 -16.99 -1.19 13.60
C LEU A 263 -18.01 -2.06 14.35
N GLU A 264 -17.82 -2.30 15.65
CA GLU A 264 -18.75 -3.05 16.50
C GLU A 264 -20.12 -2.35 16.55
N LYS A 265 -20.13 -1.02 16.72
CA LYS A 265 -21.38 -0.23 16.68
C LYS A 265 -22.06 -0.23 15.30
N ALA A 266 -21.30 -0.50 14.25
CA ALA A 266 -21.82 -0.69 12.89
C ALA A 266 -22.28 -2.15 12.61
N GLY A 267 -22.15 -3.07 13.59
CA GLY A 267 -22.54 -4.47 13.47
C GLY A 267 -21.48 -5.39 12.88
N ILE A 268 -20.22 -4.91 12.75
CA ILE A 268 -19.11 -5.67 12.20
C ILE A 268 -18.35 -6.35 13.34
N THR A 269 -18.40 -7.68 13.38
CA THR A 269 -17.86 -8.49 14.49
C THR A 269 -16.44 -9.01 14.27
N ASP A 270 -15.90 -8.95 13.06
CA ASP A 270 -14.56 -9.43 12.69
C ASP A 270 -13.52 -8.29 12.58
N SER A 271 -13.70 -7.24 13.38
CA SER A 271 -12.89 -6.01 13.33
C SER A 271 -11.39 -6.29 13.43
N GLU A 272 -10.96 -7.23 14.26
CA GLU A 272 -9.53 -7.56 14.43
C GLU A 272 -8.85 -8.02 13.13
N LYS A 273 -9.56 -8.75 12.28
CA LYS A 273 -9.03 -9.22 10.99
C LYS A 273 -8.84 -8.09 9.99
N ARG A 274 -9.54 -6.96 10.18
CA ARG A 274 -9.53 -5.78 9.29
C ARG A 274 -8.52 -4.71 9.71
N LEU A 275 -7.91 -4.83 10.89
CA LEU A 275 -7.07 -3.80 11.47
C LEU A 275 -5.55 -4.11 11.39
N ASN A 276 -5.11 -4.81 10.33
CA ASN A 276 -3.69 -5.13 10.12
C ASN A 276 -2.91 -4.05 9.36
N SER A 277 -3.59 -3.00 8.90
CA SER A 277 -2.96 -1.84 8.28
C SER A 277 -3.43 -0.55 8.95
N THR A 278 -3.68 0.47 8.19
CA THR A 278 -4.16 1.79 8.62
C THR A 278 -5.47 2.17 7.94
N THR A 279 -6.10 1.21 7.27
CA THR A 279 -7.33 1.42 6.50
C THR A 279 -8.35 0.35 6.81
N VAL A 280 -9.63 0.70 6.68
CA VAL A 280 -10.77 -0.20 6.72
C VAL A 280 -11.66 0.09 5.51
N PHE A 281 -12.23 -0.95 4.94
CA PHE A 281 -13.14 -0.86 3.80
C PHE A 281 -14.53 -1.26 4.22
N LEU A 282 -15.47 -0.32 4.14
CA LEU A 282 -16.86 -0.51 4.54
C LEU A 282 -17.74 -0.62 3.31
N ARG A 283 -18.46 -1.72 3.22
CA ARG A 283 -19.51 -1.94 2.24
C ARG A 283 -20.84 -1.47 2.82
N TYR A 284 -21.74 -1.03 1.98
CA TYR A 284 -23.05 -0.56 2.41
C TYR A 284 -24.13 -0.90 1.39
N ASN A 285 -25.35 -1.02 1.87
CA ASN A 285 -26.56 -1.02 1.04
C ASN A 285 -27.17 0.37 1.06
N GLY A 286 -27.46 0.92 -0.10
CA GLY A 286 -28.02 2.27 -0.25
C GLY A 286 -28.28 2.61 -1.71
N MET A 287 -28.91 3.74 -1.97
CA MET A 287 -29.22 4.20 -3.33
C MET A 287 -28.05 4.90 -4.00
N ASP A 288 -27.21 5.60 -3.20
CA ASP A 288 -26.08 6.35 -3.72
C ASP A 288 -24.95 5.40 -4.11
N ASP A 289 -24.30 5.66 -5.24
CA ASP A 289 -22.99 5.07 -5.56
C ASP A 289 -21.89 5.62 -4.63
N SER A 290 -20.71 5.01 -4.66
CA SER A 290 -19.64 5.35 -3.72
C SER A 290 -19.10 6.79 -3.87
N ILE A 291 -19.11 7.35 -5.08
CA ILE A 291 -18.69 8.74 -5.33
C ILE A 291 -19.72 9.71 -4.78
N THR A 292 -20.99 9.46 -5.05
CA THR A 292 -22.10 10.29 -4.57
C THR A 292 -22.15 10.30 -3.04
N LEU A 293 -22.09 9.12 -2.39
CA LEU A 293 -22.08 9.02 -0.93
C LEU A 293 -20.87 9.75 -0.32
N ALA A 294 -19.66 9.50 -0.82
CA ALA A 294 -18.44 10.15 -0.31
C ALA A 294 -18.46 11.67 -0.53
N SER A 295 -19.00 12.15 -1.66
CA SER A 295 -19.19 13.58 -1.92
C SER A 295 -20.15 14.23 -0.93
N ARG A 296 -21.28 13.57 -0.61
CA ARG A 296 -22.26 14.03 0.38
C ARG A 296 -21.66 14.06 1.79
N ILE A 297 -20.89 13.03 2.17
CA ILE A 297 -20.16 12.99 3.46
C ILE A 297 -19.21 14.20 3.54
N PHE A 298 -18.44 14.45 2.49
CA PHE A 298 -17.51 15.57 2.45
C PHE A 298 -18.24 16.93 2.53
N GLN A 299 -19.21 17.17 1.66
CA GLN A 299 -19.91 18.47 1.57
C GLN A 299 -20.71 18.79 2.82
N GLN A 300 -21.40 17.81 3.43
CA GLN A 300 -22.29 18.04 4.57
C GLN A 300 -21.59 17.96 5.92
N LYS A 301 -20.48 17.18 6.03
CA LYS A 301 -19.81 16.90 7.30
C LYS A 301 -18.33 17.30 7.33
N GLY A 302 -17.77 17.67 6.19
CA GLY A 302 -16.33 18.01 6.09
C GLY A 302 -15.42 16.79 6.30
N ILE A 303 -15.94 15.57 6.18
CA ILE A 303 -15.18 14.33 6.35
C ILE A 303 -14.77 13.81 4.98
N LEU A 304 -13.49 13.65 4.76
CA LEU A 304 -12.95 13.06 3.54
C LEU A 304 -12.75 11.56 3.71
N VAL A 305 -13.49 10.74 2.96
CA VAL A 305 -13.29 9.30 2.79
C VAL A 305 -12.94 8.99 1.34
N THR A 306 -12.48 7.78 1.03
CA THR A 306 -12.14 7.41 -0.35
C THR A 306 -13.22 6.49 -0.94
N PRO A 307 -13.86 6.87 -2.08
CA PRO A 307 -14.87 6.04 -2.75
C PRO A 307 -14.37 4.65 -3.11
N GLY A 308 -15.24 3.66 -2.97
CA GLY A 308 -14.93 2.25 -3.25
C GLY A 308 -14.72 1.97 -4.74
N LYS A 309 -15.32 2.75 -5.62
CA LYS A 309 -15.13 2.67 -7.08
C LYS A 309 -13.66 2.67 -7.49
N TYR A 310 -12.80 3.45 -6.78
CA TYR A 310 -11.36 3.51 -7.06
C TYR A 310 -10.60 2.24 -6.66
N PHE A 311 -11.26 1.34 -5.96
CA PHE A 311 -10.73 0.02 -5.60
C PHE A 311 -11.42 -1.12 -6.38
N GLY A 312 -12.22 -0.75 -7.39
CA GLY A 312 -12.97 -1.71 -8.22
C GLY A 312 -14.24 -2.27 -7.57
N GLU A 313 -14.76 -1.62 -6.53
CA GLU A 313 -15.99 -2.03 -5.85
C GLU A 313 -16.85 -0.81 -5.52
N ASP A 314 -18.00 -0.70 -6.17
CA ASP A 314 -18.97 0.33 -5.83
C ASP A 314 -19.78 -0.06 -4.56
N HIS A 315 -20.59 0.86 -4.03
CA HIS A 315 -21.27 0.66 -2.75
C HIS A 315 -20.35 0.32 -1.57
N ALA A 316 -19.14 0.91 -1.60
CA ALA A 316 -18.17 0.82 -0.53
C ALA A 316 -17.38 2.13 -0.41
N PHE A 317 -16.68 2.32 0.71
CA PHE A 317 -15.73 3.40 0.88
C PHE A 317 -14.63 3.00 1.86
N ARG A 318 -13.43 3.58 1.66
CA ARG A 318 -12.29 3.34 2.54
C ARG A 318 -12.18 4.45 3.58
N ILE A 319 -11.96 4.06 4.82
CA ILE A 319 -11.58 4.93 5.94
C ILE A 319 -10.11 4.67 6.29
N GLY A 320 -9.31 5.73 6.34
CA GLY A 320 -8.00 5.75 6.97
C GLY A 320 -8.12 6.20 8.43
N TYR A 321 -7.32 5.62 9.34
CA TYR A 321 -7.38 5.96 10.75
C TYR A 321 -6.01 6.37 11.31
N THR A 322 -5.29 7.21 10.54
CA THR A 322 -3.94 7.70 10.90
C THR A 322 -3.92 9.13 11.42
N THR A 323 -5.08 9.75 11.60
CA THR A 323 -5.21 11.11 12.14
C THR A 323 -5.14 11.14 13.68
N ASP A 324 -5.13 12.33 14.26
CA ASP A 324 -5.17 12.51 15.72
C ASP A 324 -6.34 11.73 16.36
N PRO A 325 -6.15 11.03 17.49
CA PRO A 325 -7.16 10.18 18.09
C PRO A 325 -8.47 10.90 18.45
N LYS A 326 -8.41 12.16 18.90
CA LYS A 326 -9.60 12.94 19.24
C LYS A 326 -10.37 13.31 17.98
N LYS A 327 -9.66 13.76 16.94
CA LYS A 327 -10.27 14.04 15.63
C LYS A 327 -10.86 12.78 14.99
N LEU A 328 -10.20 11.64 15.14
CA LEU A 328 -10.72 10.35 14.64
C LEU A 328 -12.05 10.00 15.32
N ALA A 329 -12.09 10.03 16.67
CA ALA A 329 -13.29 9.72 17.43
C ALA A 329 -14.47 10.65 17.08
N GLU A 330 -14.21 11.96 16.98
CA GLU A 330 -15.21 12.96 16.60
C GLU A 330 -15.73 12.71 15.17
N ALA A 331 -14.84 12.49 14.22
CA ALA A 331 -15.21 12.22 12.82
C ALA A 331 -16.03 10.95 12.68
N LEU A 332 -15.69 9.87 13.39
CA LEU A 332 -16.41 8.60 13.34
C LEU A 332 -17.79 8.69 13.98
N ASP A 333 -17.96 9.47 15.06
CA ASP A 333 -19.30 9.72 15.65
C ASP A 333 -20.22 10.47 14.67
N ILE A 334 -19.69 11.52 14.03
CA ILE A 334 -20.42 12.27 12.99
C ILE A 334 -20.77 11.36 11.80
N LEU A 335 -19.80 10.57 11.33
CA LEU A 335 -19.97 9.65 10.21
C LEU A 335 -21.03 8.58 10.53
N GLN A 336 -21.01 8.00 11.74
CA GLN A 336 -21.98 7.01 12.15
C GLN A 336 -23.43 7.56 12.15
N LYS A 337 -23.61 8.78 12.65
CA LYS A 337 -24.93 9.47 12.62
C LYS A 337 -25.38 9.72 11.18
N PHE A 338 -24.47 10.14 10.32
CA PHE A 338 -24.78 10.35 8.90
C PHE A 338 -25.18 9.04 8.20
N LEU A 339 -24.42 7.96 8.40
CA LEU A 339 -24.69 6.67 7.77
C LEU A 339 -26.05 6.08 8.20
N LYS A 340 -26.42 6.18 9.47
CA LYS A 340 -27.71 5.69 9.98
C LYS A 340 -28.93 6.29 9.25
N THR A 341 -28.81 7.47 8.66
CA THR A 341 -29.90 8.16 7.96
C THR A 341 -29.80 8.09 6.44
N ASN A 342 -28.66 7.66 5.89
CA ASN A 342 -28.39 7.74 4.46
C ASN A 342 -28.07 6.40 3.79
N VAL A 343 -27.86 5.34 4.56
CA VAL A 343 -27.68 3.99 4.02
C VAL A 343 -28.60 3.02 4.77
N THR A 344 -28.98 1.93 4.11
CA THR A 344 -29.88 0.93 4.68
C THR A 344 -29.17 0.04 5.70
N SER A 345 -27.92 -0.33 5.42
CA SER A 345 -27.07 -1.13 6.29
C SER A 345 -25.59 -0.97 5.94
N ILE A 346 -24.71 -1.22 6.91
CA ILE A 346 -23.27 -1.43 6.71
C ILE A 346 -23.02 -2.94 6.73
N LEU A 347 -22.10 -3.42 5.85
CA LEU A 347 -21.81 -4.83 5.63
C LEU A 347 -20.35 -5.18 6.00
#